data_9f7d55ef155f4bedc9208e9d2178b758
#
_entry.id   9f7d55ef155f4bedc9208e9d2178b758
#
_cell.length_a   1.000
_cell.length_b   1.000
_cell.length_c   1.000
_cell.angle_alpha   90.00
_cell.angle_beta   90.00
_cell.angle_gamma   90.00
#
_symmetry.space_group_name_H-M   'P 1'
#
loop_
_entity.id
_entity.type
_entity.pdbx_description
1 polymer ?
#
loop_
_entity_poly.entity_id
_entity_poly.type
_entity_poly.pdbx_seq_one_letter_code
_entity_poly.pdbx_strand_id
1 'polypeptide(L)'
;MRDSPYRLSRLTQIKNCWHLRRAAWSRAPNGLLSAPEPWTIGNYDRGKQLVEGNFLIKGQVMEVGDGSIWNQSMPSDLFEAKLHGFGWLDDIAAVGDSEARNRAQTWLLEWVSKFGMGKGLGWNPDLTGRRLTCWINHSIFIKNALPKNSVDLFHHSLALQTVFLSRRWQQVSTGVARLEALCGLVCAGYSLVGMDHLGATSLKILETECVAQITSDGTLLSRNPEELLKVFGLLIQIKITLNLAEVQIPEPVLNRISKMVPILRSLRHGDGTLARFHGGSSGSEYFLDQTLAASEVRPSIPQENAMGFARFTSGSTTVIVDAAAPNSGPDSFNAHASTCAFELSTGRTPLIVSCGSGSSFGDNFHLAGRCTASHSTMTIEGVNSSWFSKCAQRHLSYLQDVPKIVKVQKTRAIDGVRLRINHNGYQGSHGLMHVRTLDLPVDGSGLIGEDELYPPNKKDVKQFDKMREQYSGELKYAIQFHIHPDVHTSLATGGSAVLLTFRNGDFWVLRHDGSSILSIEESVYFDDKLLRPRTTSQIVLSGKIKEFTTRVGWTLAKSVEKTQEAIQ
;
A
#
# COMPACT_ATOMS: atom_id res chain seq x y z
N MET A 1 23.50 -13.61 -8.75
CA MET A 1 22.96 -12.35 -9.30
C MET A 1 21.45 -12.50 -9.29
N ARG A 2 20.75 -11.67 -8.52
CA ARG A 2 19.30 -11.75 -8.33
C ARG A 2 18.61 -11.23 -9.59
N ASP A 3 17.69 -12.00 -10.17
CA ASP A 3 16.81 -11.52 -11.24
C ASP A 3 15.80 -10.56 -10.63
N SER A 4 16.13 -9.27 -10.66
CA SER A 4 15.22 -8.20 -10.25
C SER A 4 14.05 -8.11 -11.23
N PRO A 5 12.80 -7.93 -10.77
CA PRO A 5 11.64 -7.76 -11.66
C PRO A 5 11.77 -6.54 -12.59
N TYR A 6 12.68 -5.63 -12.30
CA TYR A 6 12.94 -4.44 -13.13
C TYR A 6 13.97 -4.67 -14.22
N ARG A 7 14.84 -5.70 -14.12
CA ARG A 7 15.87 -5.97 -15.11
C ARG A 7 15.29 -6.53 -16.40
N LEU A 8 15.45 -5.77 -17.47
CA LEU A 8 15.06 -6.22 -18.81
C LEU A 8 16.05 -7.26 -19.34
N SER A 9 15.55 -8.35 -19.90
CA SER A 9 16.37 -9.31 -20.63
C SER A 9 17.09 -8.64 -21.81
N ARG A 10 18.24 -9.17 -22.24
CA ARG A 10 18.96 -8.65 -23.42
C ARG A 10 18.08 -8.60 -24.66
N LEU A 11 17.24 -9.61 -24.87
CA LEU A 11 16.29 -9.66 -25.99
C LEU A 11 15.24 -8.54 -25.89
N THR A 12 14.74 -8.26 -24.69
CA THR A 12 13.79 -7.15 -24.47
C THR A 12 14.44 -5.81 -24.74
N GLN A 13 15.69 -5.60 -24.32
CA GLN A 13 16.45 -4.38 -24.61
C GLN A 13 16.66 -4.18 -26.10
N ILE A 14 17.04 -5.23 -26.85
CA ILE A 14 17.19 -5.18 -28.31
C ILE A 14 15.86 -4.81 -28.99
N LYS A 15 14.76 -5.44 -28.56
CA LYS A 15 13.41 -5.11 -29.07
C LYS A 15 13.04 -3.66 -28.76
N ASN A 16 13.33 -3.16 -27.57
CA ASN A 16 13.06 -1.78 -27.19
C ASN A 16 13.84 -0.80 -28.07
N CYS A 17 15.14 -1.01 -28.27
CA CYS A 17 15.96 -0.20 -29.17
C CYS A 17 15.45 -0.21 -30.62
N TRP A 18 15.00 -1.37 -31.11
CA TRP A 18 14.41 -1.50 -32.44
C TRP A 18 13.09 -0.71 -32.58
N HIS A 19 12.19 -0.82 -31.61
CA HIS A 19 10.93 -0.07 -31.60
C HIS A 19 11.17 1.44 -31.56
N LEU A 20 12.18 1.89 -30.80
CA LEU A 20 12.56 3.32 -30.74
C LEU A 20 13.15 3.83 -32.03
N ARG A 21 14.06 3.07 -32.66
CA ARG A 21 14.59 3.44 -33.99
C ARG A 21 13.46 3.61 -35.01
N ARG A 22 12.49 2.70 -35.00
CA ARG A 22 11.29 2.85 -35.87
C ARG A 22 10.40 4.03 -35.47
N ALA A 23 10.34 4.38 -34.18
CA ALA A 23 9.61 5.54 -33.71
C ALA A 23 10.29 6.86 -34.15
N ALA A 24 11.62 6.89 -34.20
CA ALA A 24 12.39 8.05 -34.62
C ALA A 24 12.15 8.43 -36.11
N TRP A 25 11.66 7.50 -36.92
CA TRP A 25 11.29 7.76 -38.33
C TRP A 25 9.88 8.33 -38.48
N SER A 26 9.05 8.31 -37.43
CA SER A 26 7.75 9.00 -37.45
C SER A 26 7.95 10.49 -37.29
N ARG A 27 7.10 11.28 -37.95
CA ARG A 27 7.14 12.75 -37.83
C ARG A 27 6.88 13.11 -36.37
N ALA A 28 7.90 13.65 -35.71
CA ALA A 28 7.77 14.03 -34.30
C ALA A 28 6.81 15.23 -34.18
N PRO A 29 5.86 15.21 -33.23
CA PRO A 29 5.04 16.38 -32.93
C PRO A 29 5.92 17.50 -32.37
N ASN A 30 5.62 18.74 -32.79
CA ASN A 30 6.42 19.91 -32.45
C ASN A 30 5.87 20.69 -31.23
N GLY A 31 5.04 20.10 -30.38
CA GLY A 31 4.51 20.82 -29.22
C GLY A 31 3.48 20.07 -28.40
N LEU A 32 3.03 20.74 -27.36
CA LEU A 32 1.91 20.33 -26.50
C LEU A 32 0.66 21.11 -26.88
N LEU A 33 -0.47 20.44 -27.01
CA LEU A 33 -1.81 21.03 -27.16
C LEU A 33 -2.30 21.55 -25.81
N SER A 34 -2.06 20.75 -24.75
CA SER A 34 -2.41 21.09 -23.39
C SER A 34 -1.29 20.66 -22.44
N ALA A 35 -1.12 21.39 -21.38
CA ALA A 35 -0.26 21.04 -20.26
C ALA A 35 -1.14 21.01 -19.01
N PRO A 36 -1.64 19.83 -18.60
CA PRO A 36 -2.37 19.74 -17.35
C PRO A 36 -1.49 20.26 -16.22
N GLU A 37 -2.02 21.13 -15.39
CA GLU A 37 -1.33 21.45 -14.15
C GLU A 37 -1.31 20.22 -13.24
N PRO A 38 -0.21 19.98 -12.49
CA PRO A 38 -0.19 18.93 -11.51
C PRO A 38 -1.32 19.14 -10.50
N TRP A 39 -2.19 18.16 -10.35
CA TRP A 39 -3.28 18.19 -9.38
C TRP A 39 -2.81 17.74 -7.98
N THR A 40 -1.60 17.21 -7.89
CA THR A 40 -0.91 16.89 -6.64
C THR A 40 0.15 17.94 -6.36
N ILE A 41 0.28 18.30 -5.08
CA ILE A 41 1.35 19.17 -4.60
C ILE A 41 2.43 18.27 -4.01
N GLY A 42 3.67 18.39 -4.49
CA GLY A 42 4.81 17.68 -3.94
C GLY A 42 5.18 18.15 -2.53
N ASN A 43 6.07 17.41 -1.88
CA ASN A 43 6.56 17.77 -0.55
C ASN A 43 7.74 18.73 -0.67
N TYR A 44 7.59 19.93 -0.12
CA TYR A 44 8.60 20.99 -0.16
C TYR A 44 9.93 20.59 0.48
N ASP A 45 9.88 19.96 1.68
CA ASP A 45 11.11 19.59 2.42
C ASP A 45 11.88 18.50 1.67
N ARG A 46 11.19 17.54 1.09
CA ARG A 46 11.81 16.55 0.21
C ARG A 46 12.38 17.18 -1.06
N GLY A 47 11.67 18.13 -1.62
CA GLY A 47 12.15 18.90 -2.76
C GLY A 47 13.45 19.62 -2.46
N LYS A 48 13.59 20.24 -1.29
CA LYS A 48 14.82 20.87 -0.82
C LYS A 48 15.98 19.86 -0.71
N GLN A 49 15.73 18.70 -0.11
CA GLN A 49 16.73 17.63 -0.02
C GLN A 49 17.19 17.16 -1.42
N LEU A 50 16.25 17.02 -2.37
CA LEU A 50 16.56 16.64 -3.74
C LEU A 50 17.40 17.71 -4.45
N VAL A 51 17.10 19.00 -4.26
CA VAL A 51 17.88 20.12 -4.80
C VAL A 51 19.30 20.11 -4.25
N GLU A 52 19.49 19.76 -2.98
CA GLU A 52 20.80 19.54 -2.36
C GLU A 52 21.50 18.26 -2.82
N GLY A 53 20.86 17.44 -3.66
CA GLY A 53 21.41 16.19 -4.17
C GLY A 53 21.19 14.97 -3.28
N ASN A 54 20.31 15.07 -2.28
CA ASN A 54 20.01 13.98 -1.35
C ASN A 54 18.73 13.26 -1.75
N PHE A 55 18.84 12.03 -2.23
CA PHE A 55 17.71 11.19 -2.66
C PHE A 55 17.41 10.13 -1.61
N LEU A 56 16.25 10.20 -0.98
CA LEU A 56 15.70 9.16 -0.12
C LEU A 56 14.52 8.48 -0.82
N ILE A 57 14.71 7.23 -1.26
CA ILE A 57 13.69 6.46 -1.96
C ILE A 57 13.55 5.08 -1.32
N LYS A 58 12.37 4.78 -0.77
CA LYS A 58 12.06 3.46 -0.20
C LYS A 58 13.15 2.92 0.75
N GLY A 59 13.53 3.73 1.73
CA GLY A 59 14.52 3.35 2.75
C GLY A 59 15.98 3.32 2.28
N GLN A 60 16.28 3.81 1.08
CA GLN A 60 17.64 3.86 0.52
C GLN A 60 18.04 5.29 0.20
N VAL A 61 19.29 5.63 0.48
CA VAL A 61 19.84 6.97 0.24
C VAL A 61 20.86 6.93 -0.89
N MET A 62 20.84 7.99 -1.71
CA MET A 62 21.88 8.33 -2.66
C MET A 62 22.21 9.81 -2.53
N GLU A 63 23.46 10.11 -2.25
CA GLU A 63 24.00 11.48 -2.17
C GLU A 63 24.75 11.79 -3.46
N VAL A 64 24.35 12.81 -4.16
CA VAL A 64 24.88 13.18 -5.49
C VAL A 64 25.66 14.48 -5.44
N GLY A 65 25.33 15.36 -4.51
CA GLY A 65 25.88 16.72 -4.46
C GLY A 65 25.55 17.49 -5.74
N ASP A 66 26.58 18.10 -6.35
CA ASP A 66 26.45 18.87 -7.58
C ASP A 66 26.57 18.03 -8.86
N GLY A 67 26.76 16.73 -8.73
CA GLY A 67 26.94 15.82 -9.85
C GLY A 67 25.65 15.41 -10.58
N SER A 68 25.82 14.56 -11.59
CA SER A 68 24.69 13.94 -12.30
C SER A 68 24.16 12.73 -11.51
N ILE A 69 22.85 12.69 -11.30
CA ILE A 69 22.17 11.53 -10.68
C ILE A 69 22.32 10.26 -11.52
N TRP A 70 22.50 10.41 -12.82
CA TRP A 70 22.61 9.30 -13.77
C TRP A 70 24.00 8.68 -13.87
N ASN A 71 24.99 9.27 -13.22
CA ASN A 71 26.38 8.77 -13.19
C ASN A 71 26.72 8.08 -11.86
N GLN A 72 25.79 8.06 -10.92
CA GLN A 72 26.00 7.43 -9.61
C GLN A 72 25.74 5.92 -9.65
N SER A 73 26.37 5.21 -8.72
CA SER A 73 26.06 3.81 -8.46
C SER A 73 24.70 3.71 -7.77
N MET A 74 23.76 3.03 -8.40
CA MET A 74 22.40 2.93 -7.85
C MET A 74 22.35 1.96 -6.66
N PRO A 75 21.73 2.33 -5.53
CA PRO A 75 21.60 1.46 -4.36
C PRO A 75 20.89 0.14 -4.65
N SER A 76 19.87 0.16 -5.53
CA SER A 76 19.15 -1.02 -6.00
C SER A 76 18.43 -0.78 -7.32
N ASP A 77 17.99 -1.86 -7.97
CA ASP A 77 17.15 -1.77 -9.19
C ASP A 77 15.81 -1.07 -8.92
N LEU A 78 15.26 -1.21 -7.70
CA LEU A 78 14.02 -0.50 -7.28
C LEU A 78 14.27 1.01 -7.19
N PHE A 79 15.41 1.42 -6.62
CA PHE A 79 15.80 2.82 -6.53
C PHE A 79 15.95 3.43 -7.94
N GLU A 80 16.69 2.74 -8.81
CA GLU A 80 16.89 3.13 -10.21
C GLU A 80 15.55 3.24 -10.95
N ALA A 81 14.63 2.26 -10.79
CA ALA A 81 13.30 2.31 -11.37
C ALA A 81 12.50 3.54 -10.92
N LYS A 82 12.56 3.89 -9.65
CA LYS A 82 11.88 5.08 -9.12
C LYS A 82 12.47 6.37 -9.69
N LEU A 83 13.79 6.47 -9.84
CA LEU A 83 14.42 7.61 -10.50
C LEU A 83 13.96 7.75 -11.95
N HIS A 84 13.96 6.66 -12.72
CA HIS A 84 13.53 6.67 -14.12
C HIS A 84 12.04 6.95 -14.32
N GLY A 85 11.22 6.78 -13.28
CA GLY A 85 9.79 7.14 -13.29
C GLY A 85 9.51 8.63 -13.12
N PHE A 86 10.50 9.43 -12.71
CA PHE A 86 10.42 10.90 -12.52
C PHE A 86 9.38 11.37 -11.50
N GLY A 87 8.88 10.50 -10.60
CA GLY A 87 7.93 10.94 -9.56
C GLY A 87 8.53 11.95 -8.56
N TRP A 88 9.85 12.07 -8.49
CA TRP A 88 10.56 13.09 -7.70
C TRP A 88 10.38 14.52 -8.24
N LEU A 89 9.91 14.65 -9.46
CA LEU A 89 9.69 15.95 -10.10
C LEU A 89 8.58 16.76 -9.42
N ASP A 90 7.58 16.07 -8.84
CA ASP A 90 6.53 16.72 -8.04
C ASP A 90 7.14 17.47 -6.84
N ASP A 91 8.07 16.82 -6.12
CA ASP A 91 8.71 17.39 -4.93
C ASP A 91 9.64 18.57 -5.29
N ILE A 92 10.43 18.45 -6.38
CA ILE A 92 11.26 19.55 -6.86
C ILE A 92 10.43 20.74 -7.34
N ALA A 93 9.33 20.50 -8.05
CA ALA A 93 8.43 21.53 -8.51
C ALA A 93 7.73 22.26 -7.35
N ALA A 94 7.52 21.61 -6.20
CA ALA A 94 6.99 22.22 -4.99
C ALA A 94 7.94 23.28 -4.38
N VAL A 95 9.25 23.16 -4.60
CA VAL A 95 10.23 24.20 -4.22
C VAL A 95 10.08 25.43 -5.13
N GLY A 96 9.97 25.21 -6.44
CA GLY A 96 9.55 26.21 -7.43
C GLY A 96 10.56 27.31 -7.77
N ASP A 97 11.70 27.39 -7.08
CA ASP A 97 12.73 28.40 -7.33
C ASP A 97 13.57 28.11 -8.61
N SER A 98 14.47 29.01 -8.96
CA SER A 98 15.32 28.87 -10.15
C SER A 98 16.32 27.73 -10.03
N GLU A 99 16.83 27.45 -8.83
CA GLU A 99 17.78 26.36 -8.59
C GLU A 99 17.11 25.00 -8.77
N ALA A 100 15.95 24.79 -8.14
CA ALA A 100 15.15 23.57 -8.31
C ALA A 100 14.82 23.33 -9.79
N ARG A 101 14.44 24.38 -10.54
CA ARG A 101 14.18 24.28 -11.97
C ARG A 101 15.42 23.89 -12.75
N ASN A 102 16.55 24.55 -12.51
CA ASN A 102 17.79 24.24 -13.22
C ASN A 102 18.25 22.80 -12.96
N ARG A 103 18.13 22.29 -11.73
CA ARG A 103 18.42 20.88 -11.39
C ARG A 103 17.51 19.94 -12.17
N ALA A 104 16.20 20.17 -12.15
CA ALA A 104 15.23 19.32 -12.86
C ALA A 104 15.51 19.31 -14.38
N GLN A 105 15.78 20.47 -14.98
CA GLN A 105 16.11 20.61 -16.41
C GLN A 105 17.39 19.86 -16.76
N THR A 106 18.44 20.03 -15.97
CA THR A 106 19.73 19.36 -16.18
C THR A 106 19.55 17.84 -16.15
N TRP A 107 18.96 17.29 -15.11
CA TRP A 107 18.79 15.85 -14.96
C TRP A 107 17.85 15.25 -16.02
N LEU A 108 16.83 16.01 -16.46
CA LEU A 108 15.96 15.58 -17.54
C LEU A 108 16.71 15.52 -18.87
N LEU A 109 17.45 16.57 -19.23
CA LEU A 109 18.21 16.61 -20.50
C LEU A 109 19.34 15.58 -20.52
N GLU A 110 20.01 15.34 -19.40
CA GLU A 110 20.97 14.26 -19.24
C GLU A 110 20.32 12.89 -19.43
N TRP A 111 19.11 12.68 -18.89
CA TRP A 111 18.36 11.45 -19.13
C TRP A 111 18.08 11.24 -20.62
N VAL A 112 17.64 12.27 -21.31
CA VAL A 112 17.37 12.21 -22.76
C VAL A 112 18.64 11.86 -23.52
N SER A 113 19.76 12.48 -23.19
CA SER A 113 21.07 12.21 -23.81
C SER A 113 21.56 10.79 -23.56
N LYS A 114 21.47 10.31 -22.31
CA LYS A 114 22.06 9.04 -21.89
C LYS A 114 21.19 7.83 -22.23
N PHE A 115 19.87 7.96 -22.03
CA PHE A 115 18.91 6.87 -22.13
C PHE A 115 17.90 7.00 -23.26
N GLY A 116 17.75 8.16 -23.89
CA GLY A 116 16.71 8.47 -24.85
C GLY A 116 16.59 7.51 -26.04
N MET A 117 17.64 6.71 -26.32
CA MET A 117 17.67 5.73 -27.41
C MET A 117 17.41 4.28 -26.96
N GLY A 118 16.71 4.06 -25.84
CA GLY A 118 16.23 2.73 -25.45
C GLY A 118 17.12 1.97 -24.50
N LYS A 119 18.11 2.62 -23.90
CA LYS A 119 19.05 1.99 -22.97
C LYS A 119 18.50 1.98 -21.55
N GLY A 120 18.77 0.88 -20.82
CA GLY A 120 18.50 0.76 -19.40
C GLY A 120 17.04 0.39 -19.05
N LEU A 121 16.82 0.19 -17.73
CA LEU A 121 15.54 -0.26 -17.20
C LEU A 121 14.42 0.80 -17.28
N GLY A 122 14.77 2.07 -17.47
CA GLY A 122 13.81 3.17 -17.63
C GLY A 122 12.87 3.02 -18.84
N TRP A 123 13.13 2.05 -19.72
CA TRP A 123 12.27 1.69 -20.85
C TRP A 123 11.31 0.52 -20.55
N ASN A 124 11.12 0.19 -19.27
CA ASN A 124 9.93 -0.56 -18.87
C ASN A 124 8.67 0.28 -19.18
N PRO A 125 7.62 -0.32 -19.76
CA PRO A 125 6.47 0.46 -20.21
C PRO A 125 5.73 1.19 -19.08
N ASP A 126 5.64 0.63 -17.87
CA ASP A 126 5.07 1.28 -16.69
C ASP A 126 5.86 2.54 -16.30
N LEU A 127 7.20 2.44 -16.24
CA LEU A 127 8.08 3.58 -15.95
C LEU A 127 8.01 4.64 -17.06
N THR A 128 7.88 4.21 -18.32
CA THR A 128 7.70 5.12 -19.45
C THR A 128 6.37 5.86 -19.34
N GLY A 129 5.28 5.16 -18.99
CA GLY A 129 3.97 5.77 -18.77
C GLY A 129 3.98 6.79 -17.65
N ARG A 130 4.55 6.44 -16.50
CA ARG A 130 4.71 7.34 -15.36
C ARG A 130 5.53 8.59 -15.73
N ARG A 131 6.66 8.41 -16.40
CA ARG A 131 7.53 9.51 -16.83
C ARG A 131 6.84 10.43 -17.83
N LEU A 132 6.09 9.89 -18.79
CA LEU A 132 5.28 10.70 -19.72
C LEU A 132 4.29 11.58 -18.94
N THR A 133 3.54 11.02 -18.01
CA THR A 133 2.60 11.77 -17.18
C THR A 133 3.31 12.86 -16.36
N CYS A 134 4.42 12.53 -15.67
CA CYS A 134 5.18 13.52 -14.90
C CYS A 134 5.74 14.64 -15.78
N TRP A 135 6.32 14.32 -16.92
CA TRP A 135 6.90 15.33 -17.82
C TRP A 135 5.87 16.24 -18.44
N ILE A 136 4.68 15.73 -18.79
CA ILE A 136 3.58 16.50 -19.33
C ILE A 136 3.00 17.44 -18.26
N ASN A 137 2.73 16.91 -17.06
CA ASN A 137 2.18 17.71 -15.95
C ASN A 137 3.11 18.85 -15.55
N HIS A 138 4.44 18.61 -15.56
CA HIS A 138 5.44 19.63 -15.20
C HIS A 138 6.03 20.37 -16.41
N SER A 139 5.44 20.24 -17.60
CA SER A 139 6.00 20.80 -18.82
C SER A 139 6.17 22.33 -18.79
N ILE A 140 5.30 23.06 -18.10
CA ILE A 140 5.43 24.51 -17.91
C ILE A 140 6.68 24.82 -17.06
N PHE A 141 6.84 24.14 -15.93
CA PHE A 141 8.01 24.28 -15.05
C PHE A 141 9.31 23.92 -15.76
N ILE A 142 9.33 22.81 -16.51
CA ILE A 142 10.50 22.32 -17.25
C ILE A 142 10.88 23.28 -18.39
N LYS A 143 9.93 23.77 -19.18
CA LYS A 143 10.23 24.59 -20.36
C LYS A 143 10.60 26.05 -20.01
N ASN A 144 10.28 26.51 -18.82
CA ASN A 144 10.54 27.86 -18.42
C ASN A 144 12.04 28.20 -18.47
N ALA A 145 12.41 29.21 -19.25
CA ALA A 145 13.79 29.66 -19.50
C ALA A 145 14.71 28.65 -20.22
N LEU A 146 14.18 27.53 -20.77
CA LEU A 146 14.99 26.63 -21.60
C LEU A 146 15.22 27.24 -23.01
N PRO A 147 16.43 27.03 -23.59
CA PRO A 147 16.69 27.34 -24.99
C PRO A 147 15.79 26.52 -25.93
N LYS A 148 15.42 27.12 -27.07
CA LYS A 148 14.52 26.50 -28.06
C LYS A 148 14.95 25.08 -28.45
N ASN A 149 16.24 24.87 -28.71
CA ASN A 149 16.77 23.55 -29.08
C ASN A 149 16.52 22.49 -27.99
N SER A 150 16.60 22.87 -26.72
CA SER A 150 16.33 21.97 -25.58
C SER A 150 14.83 21.69 -25.44
N VAL A 151 13.98 22.69 -25.71
CA VAL A 151 12.52 22.51 -25.77
C VAL A 151 12.13 21.57 -26.92
N ASP A 152 12.74 21.70 -28.08
CA ASP A 152 12.50 20.81 -29.23
C ASP A 152 12.94 19.38 -28.91
N LEU A 153 14.09 19.20 -28.24
CA LEU A 153 14.58 17.90 -27.78
C LEU A 153 13.62 17.27 -26.75
N PHE A 154 13.09 18.06 -25.84
CA PHE A 154 12.09 17.61 -24.86
C PHE A 154 10.81 17.10 -25.55
N HIS A 155 10.24 17.88 -26.49
CA HIS A 155 9.05 17.46 -27.23
C HIS A 155 9.32 16.23 -28.10
N HIS A 156 10.47 16.15 -28.73
CA HIS A 156 10.88 14.98 -29.51
C HIS A 156 10.97 13.72 -28.63
N SER A 157 11.55 13.85 -27.43
CA SER A 157 11.65 12.74 -26.47
C SER A 157 10.26 12.28 -26.00
N LEU A 158 9.32 13.18 -25.70
CA LEU A 158 7.94 12.84 -25.37
C LEU A 158 7.28 12.03 -26.50
N ALA A 159 7.45 12.48 -27.73
CA ALA A 159 6.89 11.80 -28.90
C ALA A 159 7.44 10.39 -29.08
N LEU A 160 8.77 10.22 -28.99
CA LEU A 160 9.42 8.93 -29.08
C LEU A 160 8.92 7.95 -28.01
N GLN A 161 8.83 8.42 -26.78
CA GLN A 161 8.32 7.62 -25.65
C GLN A 161 6.86 7.20 -25.86
N THR A 162 6.02 8.10 -26.38
CA THR A 162 4.60 7.80 -26.66
C THR A 162 4.45 6.73 -27.74
N VAL A 163 5.15 6.87 -28.87
CA VAL A 163 5.14 5.86 -29.95
C VAL A 163 5.75 4.54 -29.49
N PHE A 164 6.80 4.57 -28.69
CA PHE A 164 7.36 3.36 -28.07
C PHE A 164 6.31 2.67 -27.19
N LEU A 165 5.70 3.41 -26.29
CA LEU A 165 4.76 2.88 -25.31
C LEU A 165 3.49 2.32 -25.98
N SER A 166 3.00 2.95 -27.06
CA SER A 166 1.85 2.43 -27.84
C SER A 166 2.08 1.03 -28.41
N ARG A 167 3.35 0.64 -28.61
CA ARG A 167 3.74 -0.68 -29.15
C ARG A 167 4.17 -1.68 -28.08
N ARG A 168 4.38 -1.23 -26.82
CA ARG A 168 5.02 -2.03 -25.79
C ARG A 168 4.22 -2.17 -24.50
N TRP A 169 3.12 -1.46 -24.32
CA TRP A 169 2.31 -1.46 -23.09
C TRP A 169 1.87 -2.85 -22.64
N GLN A 170 1.66 -3.80 -23.56
CA GLN A 170 1.25 -5.18 -23.24
C GLN A 170 2.35 -6.00 -22.56
N GLN A 171 3.58 -5.52 -22.51
CA GLN A 171 4.71 -6.27 -21.94
C GLN A 171 4.77 -6.20 -20.41
N VAL A 172 4.00 -5.32 -19.80
CA VAL A 172 3.86 -5.28 -18.34
C VAL A 172 2.76 -6.18 -17.85
N SER A 173 2.93 -6.70 -16.62
CA SER A 173 1.91 -7.49 -15.93
C SER A 173 0.63 -6.66 -15.75
N THR A 174 -0.49 -7.37 -15.63
CA THR A 174 -1.75 -6.78 -15.18
C THR A 174 -1.59 -6.13 -13.80
N GLY A 175 -2.49 -5.24 -13.42
CA GLY A 175 -2.42 -4.49 -12.18
C GLY A 175 -1.97 -3.04 -12.41
N VAL A 176 -1.47 -2.41 -11.35
CA VAL A 176 -1.06 -0.99 -11.34
C VAL A 176 -0.11 -0.64 -12.48
N ALA A 177 0.88 -1.50 -12.77
CA ALA A 177 1.88 -1.25 -13.81
C ALA A 177 1.26 -1.08 -15.19
N ARG A 178 0.28 -1.92 -15.57
CA ARG A 178 -0.41 -1.79 -16.85
C ARG A 178 -1.27 -0.54 -16.91
N LEU A 179 -1.94 -0.20 -15.83
CA LEU A 179 -2.72 1.03 -15.73
C LEU A 179 -1.83 2.28 -15.80
N GLU A 180 -0.64 2.27 -15.19
CA GLU A 180 0.36 3.34 -15.32
C GLU A 180 0.80 3.54 -16.78
N ALA A 181 1.10 2.44 -17.49
CA ALA A 181 1.46 2.49 -18.91
C ALA A 181 0.34 3.09 -19.77
N LEU A 182 -0.90 2.66 -19.57
CA LEU A 182 -2.06 3.15 -20.32
C LEU A 182 -2.42 4.59 -19.95
N CYS A 183 -2.33 4.96 -18.67
CA CYS A 183 -2.51 6.34 -18.24
C CYS A 183 -1.53 7.28 -18.97
N GLY A 184 -0.24 6.92 -18.99
CA GLY A 184 0.77 7.69 -19.72
C GLY A 184 0.48 7.81 -21.21
N LEU A 185 -0.04 6.75 -21.85
CA LEU A 185 -0.46 6.80 -23.26
C LEU A 185 -1.65 7.71 -23.51
N VAL A 186 -2.67 7.65 -22.66
CA VAL A 186 -3.85 8.52 -22.75
C VAL A 186 -3.43 9.97 -22.55
N CYS A 187 -2.65 10.25 -21.50
CA CYS A 187 -2.15 11.60 -21.23
C CYS A 187 -1.32 12.15 -22.39
N ALA A 188 -0.36 11.38 -22.89
CA ALA A 188 0.50 11.81 -23.99
C ALA A 188 -0.27 11.93 -25.31
N GLY A 189 -1.19 11.02 -25.59
CA GLY A 189 -1.99 11.04 -26.81
C GLY A 189 -2.84 12.28 -26.93
N TYR A 190 -3.45 12.75 -25.85
CA TYR A 190 -4.30 13.95 -25.86
C TYR A 190 -3.55 15.25 -25.54
N SER A 191 -2.32 15.17 -25.03
CA SER A 191 -1.53 16.38 -24.76
C SER A 191 -0.55 16.73 -25.87
N LEU A 192 -0.14 15.79 -26.74
CA LEU A 192 0.83 16.02 -27.80
C LEU A 192 0.14 16.29 -29.16
N VAL A 193 0.65 17.29 -29.90
CA VAL A 193 0.13 17.65 -31.23
C VAL A 193 0.17 16.44 -32.17
N GLY A 194 -0.98 16.10 -32.79
CA GLY A 194 -1.09 15.02 -33.80
C GLY A 194 -1.00 13.58 -33.26
N MET A 195 -1.13 13.38 -31.94
CA MET A 195 -1.15 12.06 -31.33
C MET A 195 -2.52 11.62 -30.78
N ASP A 196 -3.57 12.37 -31.04
CA ASP A 196 -4.95 12.11 -30.64
C ASP A 196 -5.45 10.70 -31.02
N HIS A 197 -5.03 10.18 -32.19
CA HIS A 197 -5.34 8.83 -32.62
C HIS A 197 -4.77 7.74 -31.68
N LEU A 198 -3.58 7.97 -31.07
CA LEU A 198 -3.01 7.09 -30.06
C LEU A 198 -3.76 7.25 -28.73
N GLY A 199 -4.14 8.48 -28.37
CA GLY A 199 -4.98 8.76 -27.22
C GLY A 199 -6.31 8.02 -27.26
N ALA A 200 -7.04 8.14 -28.37
CA ALA A 200 -8.33 7.49 -28.57
C ALA A 200 -8.25 5.96 -28.54
N THR A 201 -7.22 5.39 -29.16
CA THR A 201 -6.98 3.93 -29.12
C THR A 201 -6.67 3.47 -27.70
N SER A 202 -5.80 4.18 -26.99
CA SER A 202 -5.37 3.84 -25.64
C SER A 202 -6.51 3.99 -24.62
N LEU A 203 -7.40 4.96 -24.82
CA LEU A 203 -8.56 5.17 -23.96
C LEU A 203 -9.54 3.97 -24.02
N LYS A 204 -9.80 3.43 -25.21
CA LYS A 204 -10.62 2.21 -25.38
C LYS A 204 -9.99 0.99 -24.68
N ILE A 205 -8.67 0.86 -24.78
CA ILE A 205 -7.94 -0.22 -24.11
C ILE A 205 -7.99 -0.03 -22.59
N LEU A 206 -7.77 1.20 -22.12
CA LEU A 206 -7.86 1.54 -20.70
C LEU A 206 -9.24 1.24 -20.12
N GLU A 207 -10.30 1.58 -20.83
CA GLU A 207 -11.67 1.25 -20.43
C GLU A 207 -11.84 -0.26 -20.22
N THR A 208 -11.35 -1.07 -21.15
CA THR A 208 -11.38 -2.54 -21.05
C THR A 208 -10.59 -3.04 -19.85
N GLU A 209 -9.37 -2.52 -19.65
CA GLU A 209 -8.52 -2.90 -18.51
C GLU A 209 -9.11 -2.44 -17.16
N CYS A 210 -9.73 -1.26 -17.10
CA CYS A 210 -10.44 -0.81 -15.90
C CYS A 210 -11.58 -1.75 -15.51
N VAL A 211 -12.36 -2.22 -16.50
CA VAL A 211 -13.44 -3.18 -16.25
C VAL A 211 -12.89 -4.54 -15.81
N ALA A 212 -11.76 -4.97 -16.36
CA ALA A 212 -11.15 -6.26 -16.03
C ALA A 212 -10.46 -6.28 -14.65
N GLN A 213 -9.86 -5.16 -14.23
CA GLN A 213 -9.00 -5.10 -13.04
C GLN A 213 -9.68 -4.49 -11.81
N ILE A 214 -10.70 -3.65 -12.02
CA ILE A 214 -11.47 -3.01 -10.95
C ILE A 214 -12.89 -3.57 -10.97
N THR A 215 -13.32 -4.15 -9.87
CA THR A 215 -14.67 -4.74 -9.76
C THR A 215 -15.76 -3.68 -9.99
N SER A 216 -16.99 -4.12 -10.22
CA SER A 216 -18.16 -3.22 -10.31
C SER A 216 -18.36 -2.36 -9.05
N ASP A 217 -17.90 -2.86 -7.91
CA ASP A 217 -17.98 -2.18 -6.61
C ASP A 217 -16.80 -1.25 -6.34
N GLY A 218 -15.85 -1.12 -7.29
CA GLY A 218 -14.69 -0.24 -7.17
C GLY A 218 -13.53 -0.82 -6.35
N THR A 219 -13.47 -2.15 -6.16
CA THR A 219 -12.42 -2.82 -5.39
C THR A 219 -11.34 -3.43 -6.27
N LEU A 220 -10.17 -3.72 -5.69
CA LEU A 220 -9.09 -4.48 -6.32
C LEU A 220 -9.01 -5.89 -5.71
N LEU A 221 -8.67 -6.88 -6.52
CA LEU A 221 -8.46 -8.26 -6.06
C LEU A 221 -7.28 -8.38 -5.08
N SER A 222 -6.27 -7.50 -5.20
CA SER A 222 -5.12 -7.47 -4.28
C SER A 222 -5.52 -7.10 -2.84
N ARG A 223 -6.65 -6.43 -2.66
CA ARG A 223 -7.11 -5.90 -1.37
C ARG A 223 -6.09 -4.97 -0.69
N ASN A 224 -5.16 -4.40 -1.47
CA ASN A 224 -4.15 -3.46 -0.99
C ASN A 224 -4.69 -2.03 -1.02
N PRO A 225 -4.85 -1.35 0.14
CA PRO A 225 -5.38 0.02 0.19
C PRO A 225 -4.52 1.05 -0.55
N GLU A 226 -3.19 0.90 -0.50
CA GLU A 226 -2.27 1.81 -1.19
C GLU A 226 -2.33 1.62 -2.72
N GLU A 227 -2.47 0.39 -3.20
CA GLU A 227 -2.67 0.13 -4.63
C GLU A 227 -4.00 0.72 -5.11
N LEU A 228 -5.07 0.60 -4.30
CA LEU A 228 -6.36 1.22 -4.60
C LEU A 228 -6.21 2.73 -4.76
N LEU A 229 -5.51 3.38 -3.84
CA LEU A 229 -5.25 4.83 -3.92
C LEU A 229 -4.43 5.20 -5.17
N LYS A 230 -3.42 4.41 -5.52
CA LYS A 230 -2.62 4.63 -6.75
C LYS A 230 -3.48 4.53 -8.01
N VAL A 231 -4.28 3.46 -8.12
CA VAL A 231 -5.19 3.28 -9.26
C VAL A 231 -6.20 4.43 -9.33
N PHE A 232 -6.76 4.83 -8.20
CA PHE A 232 -7.65 5.97 -8.12
C PHE A 232 -6.98 7.26 -8.63
N GLY A 233 -5.75 7.55 -8.21
CA GLY A 233 -4.97 8.69 -8.70
C GLY A 233 -4.72 8.65 -10.22
N LEU A 234 -4.46 7.46 -10.79
CA LEU A 234 -4.33 7.31 -12.25
C LEU A 234 -5.64 7.63 -12.98
N LEU A 235 -6.78 7.18 -12.46
CA LEU A 235 -8.09 7.48 -13.06
C LEU A 235 -8.44 8.97 -12.94
N ILE A 236 -8.07 9.63 -11.85
CA ILE A 236 -8.21 11.09 -11.69
C ILE A 236 -7.33 11.83 -12.70
N GLN A 237 -6.08 11.42 -12.91
CA GLN A 237 -5.20 11.99 -13.92
C GLN A 237 -5.83 11.90 -15.32
N ILE A 238 -6.41 10.75 -15.66
CA ILE A 238 -7.12 10.54 -16.93
C ILE A 238 -8.32 11.46 -17.02
N LYS A 239 -9.15 11.56 -15.99
CA LYS A 239 -10.30 12.48 -15.93
C LYS A 239 -9.87 13.91 -16.23
N ILE A 240 -8.81 14.41 -15.59
CA ILE A 240 -8.28 15.76 -15.79
C ILE A 240 -7.80 15.94 -17.24
N THR A 241 -7.02 14.98 -17.76
CA THR A 241 -6.51 15.05 -19.13
C THR A 241 -7.64 15.10 -20.16
N LEU A 242 -8.65 14.24 -20.02
CA LEU A 242 -9.79 14.19 -20.97
C LEU A 242 -10.65 15.46 -20.90
N ASN A 243 -10.87 16.01 -19.69
CA ASN A 243 -11.58 17.28 -19.53
C ASN A 243 -10.86 18.43 -20.25
N LEU A 244 -9.52 18.52 -20.11
CA LEU A 244 -8.72 19.55 -20.81
C LEU A 244 -8.71 19.38 -22.33
N ALA A 245 -8.83 18.13 -22.80
CA ALA A 245 -8.92 17.81 -24.22
C ALA A 245 -10.36 17.90 -24.79
N GLU A 246 -11.34 18.24 -23.93
CA GLU A 246 -12.78 18.26 -24.28
C GLU A 246 -13.29 16.91 -24.81
N VAL A 247 -12.73 15.82 -24.30
CA VAL A 247 -13.08 14.44 -24.66
C VAL A 247 -13.97 13.83 -23.59
N GLN A 248 -15.05 13.18 -24.03
CA GLN A 248 -15.97 12.51 -23.11
C GLN A 248 -15.26 11.37 -22.36
N ILE A 249 -15.38 11.38 -21.03
CA ILE A 249 -14.84 10.32 -20.17
C ILE A 249 -15.75 9.09 -20.29
N PRO A 250 -15.21 7.88 -20.53
CA PRO A 250 -16.00 6.66 -20.58
C PRO A 250 -16.77 6.41 -19.27
N GLU A 251 -18.05 6.08 -19.39
CA GLU A 251 -18.93 5.81 -18.24
C GLU A 251 -18.37 4.75 -17.28
N PRO A 252 -17.76 3.63 -17.74
CA PRO A 252 -17.14 2.66 -16.84
C PRO A 252 -16.03 3.26 -15.98
N VAL A 253 -15.26 4.23 -16.48
CA VAL A 253 -14.20 4.91 -15.72
C VAL A 253 -14.81 5.80 -14.64
N LEU A 254 -15.81 6.64 -14.99
CA LEU A 254 -16.52 7.49 -14.04
C LEU A 254 -17.19 6.68 -12.93
N ASN A 255 -17.80 5.57 -13.29
CA ASN A 255 -18.43 4.66 -12.31
C ASN A 255 -17.39 4.11 -11.32
N ARG A 256 -16.22 3.63 -11.80
CA ARG A 256 -15.15 3.14 -10.91
C ARG A 256 -14.65 4.24 -9.98
N ILE A 257 -14.40 5.44 -10.50
CA ILE A 257 -14.02 6.61 -9.68
C ILE A 257 -15.05 6.83 -8.55
N SER A 258 -16.34 6.88 -8.87
CA SER A 258 -17.39 7.12 -7.88
C SER A 258 -17.48 6.04 -6.81
N LYS A 259 -17.25 4.76 -7.18
CA LYS A 259 -17.30 3.62 -6.26
C LYS A 259 -16.06 3.51 -5.38
N MET A 260 -14.87 3.94 -5.86
CA MET A 260 -13.63 3.90 -5.08
C MET A 260 -13.61 4.92 -3.94
N VAL A 261 -14.29 6.05 -4.06
CA VAL A 261 -14.32 7.11 -3.04
C VAL A 261 -14.79 6.62 -1.67
N PRO A 262 -15.98 5.99 -1.51
CA PRO A 262 -16.42 5.50 -0.21
C PRO A 262 -15.51 4.40 0.35
N ILE A 263 -14.89 3.58 -0.50
CA ILE A 263 -13.95 2.53 -0.09
C ILE A 263 -12.70 3.16 0.53
N LEU A 264 -12.06 4.10 -0.18
CA LEU A 264 -10.86 4.79 0.33
C LEU A 264 -11.13 5.50 1.65
N ARG A 265 -12.30 6.12 1.80
CA ARG A 265 -12.72 6.72 3.08
C ARG A 265 -12.90 5.69 4.19
N SER A 266 -13.36 4.48 3.83
CA SER A 266 -13.55 3.39 4.80
C SER A 266 -12.23 2.78 5.27
N LEU A 267 -11.19 2.86 4.46
CA LEU A 267 -9.86 2.34 4.77
C LEU A 267 -8.94 3.38 5.42
N ARG A 268 -9.46 4.58 5.71
CA ARG A 268 -8.71 5.69 6.30
C ARG A 268 -8.85 5.70 7.82
N HIS A 269 -7.72 5.85 8.52
CA HIS A 269 -7.66 6.12 9.95
C HIS A 269 -7.89 7.61 10.28
N GLY A 270 -8.03 7.92 11.57
CA GLY A 270 -8.29 9.28 12.03
C GLY A 270 -7.15 10.28 11.79
N ASP A 271 -5.91 9.79 11.66
CA ASP A 271 -4.73 10.58 11.29
C ASP A 271 -4.64 10.89 9.79
N GLY A 272 -5.52 10.31 8.99
CA GLY A 272 -5.53 10.48 7.54
C GLY A 272 -4.80 9.39 6.77
N THR A 273 -4.09 8.48 7.44
CA THR A 273 -3.38 7.36 6.81
C THR A 273 -4.33 6.22 6.41
N LEU A 274 -3.88 5.37 5.48
CA LEU A 274 -4.59 4.15 5.10
C LEU A 274 -4.21 2.97 6.00
N ALA A 275 -5.15 2.05 6.18
CA ALA A 275 -4.90 0.75 6.81
C ALA A 275 -3.80 -0.03 6.08
N ARG A 276 -2.89 -0.67 6.84
CA ARG A 276 -1.61 -1.21 6.36
C ARG A 276 -1.67 -2.72 6.14
N PHE A 277 -2.52 -3.15 5.22
CA PHE A 277 -2.71 -4.55 4.89
C PHE A 277 -2.26 -4.88 3.46
N HIS A 278 -1.95 -6.14 3.20
CA HIS A 278 -1.68 -6.72 1.89
C HIS A 278 -0.64 -5.95 1.06
N GLY A 279 0.47 -5.57 1.72
CA GLY A 279 1.57 -4.86 1.07
C GLY A 279 1.44 -3.34 1.06
N GLY A 280 0.33 -2.79 1.56
CA GLY A 280 0.14 -1.36 1.70
C GLY A 280 0.99 -0.76 2.82
N SER A 281 1.42 0.48 2.62
CA SER A 281 1.99 1.37 3.62
C SER A 281 0.93 2.38 4.10
N SER A 282 1.32 3.29 5.00
CA SER A 282 0.46 4.40 5.42
C SER A 282 0.07 5.37 4.28
N GLY A 283 0.65 5.19 3.11
CA GLY A 283 0.49 6.07 1.96
C GLY A 283 1.30 7.36 2.06
N SER A 284 1.18 8.21 1.03
CA SER A 284 1.73 9.56 1.05
C SER A 284 0.80 10.46 1.84
N GLU A 285 1.35 11.22 2.78
CA GLU A 285 0.64 12.25 3.50
C GLU A 285 0.02 13.24 2.49
N TYR A 286 -1.21 13.63 2.70
CA TYR A 286 -2.00 14.52 1.81
C TYR A 286 -2.40 13.93 0.43
N PHE A 287 -1.72 12.93 -0.11
CA PHE A 287 -2.06 12.39 -1.44
C PHE A 287 -3.50 11.86 -1.51
N LEU A 288 -3.96 11.17 -0.44
CA LEU A 288 -5.35 10.70 -0.37
C LEU A 288 -6.35 11.88 -0.39
N ASP A 289 -6.08 12.93 0.39
CA ASP A 289 -6.97 14.09 0.45
C ASP A 289 -7.00 14.86 -0.88
N GLN A 290 -5.84 15.06 -1.50
CA GLN A 290 -5.72 15.71 -2.81
C GLN A 290 -6.46 14.91 -3.89
N THR A 291 -6.30 13.58 -3.88
CA THR A 291 -6.96 12.71 -4.87
C THR A 291 -8.48 12.68 -4.68
N LEU A 292 -8.94 12.63 -3.43
CA LEU A 292 -10.37 12.69 -3.11
C LEU A 292 -10.97 14.06 -3.52
N ALA A 293 -10.27 15.16 -3.28
CA ALA A 293 -10.69 16.49 -3.69
C ALA A 293 -10.77 16.61 -5.22
N ALA A 294 -9.74 16.18 -5.96
CA ALA A 294 -9.69 16.21 -7.42
C ALA A 294 -10.74 15.29 -8.08
N SER A 295 -11.28 14.32 -7.35
CA SER A 295 -12.35 13.46 -7.85
C SER A 295 -13.66 14.21 -8.10
N GLU A 296 -13.91 15.30 -7.33
CA GLU A 296 -15.18 16.07 -7.33
C GLU A 296 -16.41 15.21 -6.97
N VAL A 297 -16.19 14.01 -6.47
CA VAL A 297 -17.27 13.15 -6.00
C VAL A 297 -17.72 13.61 -4.62
N ARG A 298 -19.04 13.82 -4.50
CA ARG A 298 -19.63 14.28 -3.22
C ARG A 298 -19.23 13.36 -2.06
N PRO A 299 -18.94 13.94 -0.88
CA PRO A 299 -18.67 13.15 0.31
C PRO A 299 -19.77 12.13 0.57
N SER A 300 -19.38 10.87 0.72
CA SER A 300 -20.28 9.78 1.11
C SER A 300 -19.87 9.24 2.47
N ILE A 301 -20.83 8.65 3.18
CA ILE A 301 -20.56 7.96 4.44
C ILE A 301 -19.62 6.78 4.14
N PRO A 302 -18.57 6.55 4.95
CA PRO A 302 -17.72 5.38 4.81
C PRO A 302 -18.55 4.09 4.83
N GLN A 303 -18.23 3.16 3.96
CA GLN A 303 -18.88 1.85 3.94
C GLN A 303 -18.42 1.03 5.15
N GLU A 304 -19.33 0.30 5.76
CA GLU A 304 -18.99 -0.55 6.90
C GLU A 304 -18.18 -1.78 6.52
N ASN A 305 -18.37 -2.27 5.28
CA ASN A 305 -17.60 -3.34 4.68
C ASN A 305 -17.12 -2.87 3.32
N ALA A 306 -15.81 -2.74 3.16
CA ALA A 306 -15.20 -2.24 1.95
C ALA A 306 -13.99 -3.08 1.58
N MET A 307 -13.93 -3.61 0.37
CA MET A 307 -12.80 -4.39 -0.15
C MET A 307 -12.39 -5.56 0.79
N GLY A 308 -13.40 -6.17 1.49
CA GLY A 308 -13.15 -7.24 2.46
C GLY A 308 -12.61 -6.78 3.82
N PHE A 309 -12.65 -5.47 4.11
CA PHE A 309 -12.35 -4.92 5.43
C PHE A 309 -13.65 -4.46 6.10
N ALA A 310 -13.77 -4.77 7.39
CA ALA A 310 -14.85 -4.26 8.22
C ALA A 310 -14.36 -3.02 8.97
N ARG A 311 -15.11 -1.90 8.83
CA ARG A 311 -14.86 -0.67 9.58
C ARG A 311 -15.97 -0.43 10.58
N PHE A 312 -15.63 -0.01 11.79
CA PHE A 312 -16.57 0.56 12.74
C PHE A 312 -15.91 1.67 13.55
N THR A 313 -16.69 2.68 13.87
CA THR A 313 -16.21 3.90 14.53
C THR A 313 -17.23 4.29 15.58
N SER A 314 -16.74 4.69 16.74
CA SER A 314 -17.56 5.22 17.84
C SER A 314 -16.75 6.28 18.60
N GLY A 315 -17.34 7.42 18.88
CA GLY A 315 -16.60 8.54 19.41
C GLY A 315 -15.36 8.87 18.57
N SER A 316 -14.21 8.93 19.20
CA SER A 316 -12.92 9.15 18.54
C SER A 316 -12.23 7.85 18.09
N THR A 317 -12.77 6.68 18.41
CA THR A 317 -12.14 5.39 18.15
C THR A 317 -12.57 4.81 16.80
N THR A 318 -11.60 4.46 15.98
CA THR A 318 -11.79 3.79 14.69
C THR A 318 -11.09 2.45 14.69
N VAL A 319 -11.80 1.39 14.29
CA VAL A 319 -11.28 0.04 14.12
C VAL A 319 -11.47 -0.41 12.68
N ILE A 320 -10.41 -0.91 12.06
CA ILE A 320 -10.44 -1.51 10.71
C ILE A 320 -9.91 -2.94 10.83
N VAL A 321 -10.70 -3.90 10.37
CA VAL A 321 -10.42 -5.34 10.54
C VAL A 321 -10.32 -6.00 9.18
N ASP A 322 -9.33 -6.85 8.99
CA ASP A 322 -9.22 -7.72 7.81
C ASP A 322 -10.25 -8.87 7.94
N ALA A 323 -11.37 -8.71 7.24
CA ALA A 323 -12.59 -9.50 7.40
C ALA A 323 -12.85 -10.44 6.21
N ALA A 324 -11.83 -10.74 5.39
CA ALA A 324 -11.96 -11.67 4.28
C ALA A 324 -10.67 -12.49 4.09
N ALA A 325 -10.76 -13.55 3.30
CA ALA A 325 -9.58 -14.31 2.89
C ALA A 325 -8.65 -13.44 2.03
N PRO A 326 -7.32 -13.56 2.18
CA PRO A 326 -6.39 -12.94 1.25
C PRO A 326 -6.49 -13.56 -0.13
N ASN A 327 -5.99 -12.85 -1.15
CA ASN A 327 -5.80 -13.44 -2.48
C ASN A 327 -4.78 -14.58 -2.43
N SER A 328 -4.91 -15.56 -3.34
CA SER A 328 -4.01 -16.72 -3.43
C SER A 328 -3.48 -16.89 -4.86
N GLY A 329 -2.43 -17.68 -5.03
CA GLY A 329 -1.77 -17.92 -6.31
C GLY A 329 -0.74 -16.85 -6.67
N PRO A 330 -0.22 -16.85 -7.91
CA PRO A 330 0.88 -15.99 -8.32
C PRO A 330 0.66 -14.49 -8.12
N ASP A 331 -0.60 -14.04 -8.17
CA ASP A 331 -0.96 -12.62 -7.98
C ASP A 331 -1.03 -12.20 -6.50
N SER A 332 -0.78 -13.12 -5.57
CA SER A 332 -0.77 -12.86 -4.12
C SER A 332 0.62 -12.50 -3.56
N PHE A 333 1.52 -12.04 -4.39
CA PHE A 333 2.89 -11.70 -4.01
C PHE A 333 2.99 -10.72 -2.84
N ASN A 334 2.06 -9.76 -2.75
CA ASN A 334 1.97 -8.79 -1.65
C ASN A 334 0.90 -9.14 -0.62
N ALA A 335 0.14 -10.22 -0.80
CA ALA A 335 -0.93 -10.58 0.13
C ALA A 335 -0.37 -11.08 1.48
N HIS A 336 -1.04 -10.73 2.56
CA HIS A 336 -0.67 -11.05 3.93
C HIS A 336 -1.57 -12.15 4.51
N ALA A 337 -1.04 -12.98 5.39
CA ALA A 337 -1.79 -13.94 6.20
C ALA A 337 -2.43 -13.24 7.42
N SER A 338 -3.29 -12.24 7.19
CA SER A 338 -3.78 -11.26 8.17
C SER A 338 -5.26 -11.39 8.53
N THR A 339 -5.94 -12.47 8.09
CA THR A 339 -7.37 -12.66 8.39
C THR A 339 -7.66 -12.55 9.88
N CYS A 340 -8.68 -11.77 10.27
CA CYS A 340 -9.06 -11.38 11.63
C CYS A 340 -8.09 -10.39 12.33
N ALA A 341 -7.04 -9.93 11.67
CA ALA A 341 -6.21 -8.86 12.22
C ALA A 341 -6.95 -7.51 12.20
N PHE A 342 -6.62 -6.64 13.15
CA PHE A 342 -7.21 -5.32 13.20
C PHE A 342 -6.16 -4.23 13.44
N GLU A 343 -6.50 -3.02 13.03
CA GLU A 343 -5.83 -1.77 13.38
C GLU A 343 -6.81 -0.86 14.13
N LEU A 344 -6.32 -0.11 15.11
CA LEU A 344 -7.10 0.81 15.93
C LEU A 344 -6.41 2.15 16.04
N SER A 345 -7.18 3.23 15.82
CA SER A 345 -6.76 4.60 16.10
C SER A 345 -7.76 5.31 17.01
N THR A 346 -7.28 6.22 17.84
CA THR A 346 -8.09 7.11 18.67
C THR A 346 -7.81 8.57 18.28
N GLY A 347 -8.84 9.28 17.81
CA GLY A 347 -8.64 10.58 17.18
C GLY A 347 -7.64 10.45 16.02
N ARG A 348 -6.57 11.24 16.06
CA ARG A 348 -5.50 11.22 15.07
C ARG A 348 -4.30 10.34 15.46
N THR A 349 -4.41 9.57 16.52
CA THR A 349 -3.28 8.77 17.03
C THR A 349 -3.52 7.29 16.76
N PRO A 350 -2.68 6.60 15.95
CA PRO A 350 -2.71 5.16 15.82
C PRO A 350 -2.23 4.50 17.13
N LEU A 351 -2.89 3.42 17.53
CA LEU A 351 -2.60 2.67 18.75
C LEU A 351 -2.19 1.24 18.44
N ILE A 352 -3.09 0.46 17.83
CA ILE A 352 -2.82 -0.90 17.36
C ILE A 352 -2.62 -0.84 15.85
N VAL A 353 -1.52 -1.42 15.37
CA VAL A 353 -1.12 -1.36 13.97
C VAL A 353 -0.68 -2.74 13.46
N SER A 354 -0.54 -2.90 12.16
CA SER A 354 0.25 -3.98 11.56
C SER A 354 1.71 -3.56 11.41
N CYS A 355 2.65 -4.49 11.42
CA CYS A 355 4.08 -4.18 11.18
C CYS A 355 4.29 -3.45 9.84
N GLY A 356 3.47 -3.75 8.84
CA GLY A 356 3.56 -3.23 7.49
C GLY A 356 4.27 -4.18 6.52
N SER A 357 4.48 -3.74 5.28
CA SER A 357 4.87 -4.63 4.19
C SER A 357 6.33 -5.10 4.26
N GLY A 358 7.23 -4.35 4.87
CA GLY A 358 8.67 -4.67 4.94
C GLY A 358 9.41 -4.69 3.59
N SER A 359 8.72 -4.52 2.46
CA SER A 359 9.28 -4.67 1.11
C SER A 359 10.42 -3.70 0.79
N SER A 360 10.42 -2.53 1.40
CA SER A 360 11.46 -1.52 1.24
C SER A 360 12.79 -1.89 1.92
N PHE A 361 12.75 -2.83 2.87
CA PHE A 361 13.90 -3.24 3.68
C PHE A 361 14.50 -4.59 3.26
N GLY A 362 14.01 -5.21 2.21
CA GLY A 362 14.53 -6.44 1.61
C GLY A 362 13.61 -7.65 1.75
N ASP A 363 13.99 -8.73 1.06
CA ASP A 363 13.14 -9.93 0.88
C ASP A 363 12.74 -10.63 2.20
N ASN A 364 13.65 -10.66 3.18
CA ASN A 364 13.37 -11.27 4.48
C ASN A 364 12.32 -10.46 5.26
N PHE A 365 12.43 -9.13 5.25
CA PHE A 365 11.44 -8.25 5.89
C PHE A 365 10.12 -8.26 5.14
N HIS A 366 10.14 -8.35 3.80
CA HIS A 366 8.94 -8.51 2.99
C HIS A 366 8.20 -9.81 3.35
N LEU A 367 8.91 -10.95 3.45
CA LEU A 367 8.30 -12.20 3.85
C LEU A 367 7.78 -12.15 5.29
N ALA A 368 8.57 -11.61 6.22
CA ALA A 368 8.16 -11.46 7.62
C ALA A 368 6.92 -10.60 7.79
N GLY A 369 6.85 -9.43 7.13
CA GLY A 369 5.69 -8.52 7.18
C GLY A 369 4.38 -9.14 6.67
N ARG A 370 4.47 -10.23 5.89
CA ARG A 370 3.31 -10.96 5.35
C ARG A 370 2.82 -12.10 6.25
N CYS A 371 3.60 -12.47 7.28
CA CYS A 371 3.25 -13.53 8.22
C CYS A 371 2.15 -13.09 9.20
N THR A 372 1.36 -14.05 9.70
CA THR A 372 0.30 -13.78 10.69
C THR A 372 0.85 -13.11 11.93
N ALA A 373 2.04 -13.51 12.38
CA ALA A 373 2.70 -12.94 13.56
C ALA A 373 3.07 -11.45 13.43
N SER A 374 3.04 -10.87 12.22
CA SER A 374 3.25 -9.43 11.98
C SER A 374 1.97 -8.60 12.01
N HIS A 375 0.86 -9.22 12.42
CA HIS A 375 -0.47 -8.62 12.48
C HIS A 375 -1.11 -8.84 13.84
N SER A 376 -1.99 -7.91 14.25
CA SER A 376 -2.67 -7.99 15.55
C SER A 376 -3.81 -9.02 15.52
N THR A 377 -3.44 -10.31 15.52
CA THR A 377 -4.33 -11.48 15.50
C THR A 377 -3.68 -12.67 16.22
N MET A 378 -4.32 -13.83 16.16
CA MET A 378 -3.89 -15.06 16.84
C MET A 378 -3.05 -15.95 15.92
N THR A 379 -1.99 -16.53 16.46
CA THR A 379 -1.20 -17.64 15.88
C THR A 379 -1.31 -18.89 16.74
N ILE A 380 -1.16 -20.07 16.10
CA ILE A 380 -1.07 -21.38 16.78
C ILE A 380 0.31 -21.95 16.47
N GLU A 381 1.12 -22.27 17.49
CA GLU A 381 2.50 -22.76 17.35
C GLU A 381 3.37 -21.91 16.42
N GLY A 382 3.10 -20.58 16.34
CA GLY A 382 3.78 -19.67 15.44
C GLY A 382 3.45 -19.88 13.95
N VAL A 383 2.45 -20.71 13.62
CA VAL A 383 2.04 -21.02 12.26
C VAL A 383 1.12 -19.94 11.73
N ASN A 384 1.24 -19.67 10.43
CA ASN A 384 0.39 -18.70 9.74
C ASN A 384 -1.02 -19.22 9.46
N SER A 385 -2.01 -18.34 9.46
CA SER A 385 -3.38 -18.63 9.04
C SER A 385 -3.54 -18.89 7.53
N SER A 386 -2.48 -18.62 6.75
CA SER A 386 -2.37 -18.90 5.32
C SER A 386 -0.97 -19.38 5.00
N TRP A 387 -0.81 -20.28 4.03
CA TRP A 387 0.48 -20.92 3.73
C TRP A 387 1.13 -20.33 2.49
N PHE A 388 2.44 -20.09 2.59
CA PHE A 388 3.25 -19.66 1.47
C PHE A 388 3.68 -20.85 0.60
N SER A 389 3.77 -20.61 -0.71
CA SER A 389 4.33 -21.58 -1.65
C SER A 389 5.78 -21.90 -1.30
N LYS A 390 6.18 -23.17 -1.47
CA LYS A 390 7.58 -23.59 -1.34
C LYS A 390 8.33 -23.17 -2.61
N CYS A 391 8.81 -21.95 -2.65
CA CYS A 391 9.65 -21.46 -3.73
C CYS A 391 11.11 -21.40 -3.26
N ALA A 392 12.05 -21.88 -4.10
CA ALA A 392 13.47 -21.78 -3.82
C ALA A 392 13.94 -20.32 -3.71
N GLN A 393 13.23 -19.42 -4.36
CA GLN A 393 13.43 -17.98 -4.29
C GLN A 393 12.38 -17.37 -3.35
N ARG A 394 12.74 -17.16 -2.09
CA ARG A 394 11.81 -16.66 -1.05
C ARG A 394 11.09 -15.36 -1.43
N HIS A 395 11.71 -14.50 -2.20
CA HIS A 395 11.12 -13.25 -2.68
C HIS A 395 10.00 -13.43 -3.73
N LEU A 396 9.85 -14.64 -4.29
CA LEU A 396 8.75 -15.00 -5.21
C LEU A 396 7.66 -15.85 -4.52
N SER A 397 7.72 -16.00 -3.19
CA SER A 397 6.71 -16.75 -2.46
C SER A 397 5.35 -16.06 -2.54
N TYR A 398 4.32 -16.79 -2.92
CA TYR A 398 2.93 -16.35 -2.93
C TYR A 398 2.10 -17.18 -1.95
N LEU A 399 0.92 -16.71 -1.56
CA LEU A 399 0.01 -17.49 -0.73
C LEU A 399 -0.61 -18.59 -1.58
N GLN A 400 -0.37 -19.84 -1.19
CA GLN A 400 -0.85 -21.02 -1.90
C GLN A 400 -2.14 -21.56 -1.29
N ASP A 401 -2.21 -21.61 0.03
CA ASP A 401 -3.39 -22.05 0.78
C ASP A 401 -3.83 -20.96 1.75
N VAL A 402 -5.09 -20.55 1.62
CA VAL A 402 -5.71 -19.47 2.37
C VAL A 402 -7.01 -19.95 3.00
N PRO A 403 -7.57 -19.26 4.01
CA PRO A 403 -8.88 -19.58 4.55
C PRO A 403 -9.93 -19.65 3.44
N LYS A 404 -10.64 -20.78 3.34
CA LYS A 404 -11.73 -20.98 2.36
C LYS A 404 -13.07 -20.51 2.89
N ILE A 405 -13.19 -20.42 4.21
CA ILE A 405 -14.37 -19.97 4.91
C ILE A 405 -13.97 -18.79 5.78
N VAL A 406 -14.53 -17.62 5.48
CA VAL A 406 -14.49 -16.44 6.34
C VAL A 406 -15.92 -15.93 6.45
N LYS A 407 -16.48 -15.98 7.66
CA LYS A 407 -17.86 -15.50 7.92
C LYS A 407 -17.78 -14.28 8.81
N VAL A 408 -18.53 -13.25 8.45
CA VAL A 408 -18.57 -11.98 9.13
C VAL A 408 -20.01 -11.68 9.54
N GLN A 409 -20.22 -11.40 10.81
CA GLN A 409 -21.49 -10.94 11.35
C GLN A 409 -21.27 -9.62 12.09
N LYS A 410 -21.98 -8.59 11.69
CA LYS A 410 -21.95 -7.28 12.32
C LYS A 410 -23.32 -6.97 12.88
N THR A 411 -23.39 -6.64 14.15
CA THR A 411 -24.61 -6.27 14.85
C THR A 411 -24.45 -4.90 15.47
N ARG A 412 -25.44 -4.03 15.27
CA ARG A 412 -25.54 -2.75 15.94
C ARG A 412 -26.58 -2.87 17.05
N ALA A 413 -26.22 -2.44 18.25
CA ALA A 413 -27.10 -2.35 19.41
C ALA A 413 -27.05 -0.92 19.99
N ILE A 414 -27.89 -0.64 20.97
CA ILE A 414 -27.93 0.69 21.62
C ILE A 414 -26.61 0.99 22.34
N ASP A 415 -25.94 -0.02 22.85
CA ASP A 415 -24.69 0.05 23.62
C ASP A 415 -23.42 0.03 22.77
N GLY A 416 -23.53 -0.25 21.46
CA GLY A 416 -22.36 -0.26 20.59
C GLY A 416 -22.49 -1.09 19.33
N VAL A 417 -21.33 -1.46 18.77
CA VAL A 417 -21.21 -2.27 17.56
C VAL A 417 -20.42 -3.53 17.87
N ARG A 418 -21.01 -4.69 17.60
CA ARG A 418 -20.36 -6.00 17.68
C ARG A 418 -20.00 -6.51 16.30
N LEU A 419 -18.76 -6.95 16.14
CA LEU A 419 -18.26 -7.64 14.95
C LEU A 419 -17.80 -9.04 15.36
N ARG A 420 -18.35 -10.09 14.73
CA ARG A 420 -17.88 -11.48 14.89
C ARG A 420 -17.36 -12.00 13.57
N ILE A 421 -16.12 -12.46 13.55
CA ILE A 421 -15.46 -13.01 12.37
C ILE A 421 -14.97 -14.41 12.72
N ASN A 422 -15.17 -15.37 11.83
CA ASN A 422 -14.53 -16.67 11.94
C ASN A 422 -13.83 -17.06 10.64
N HIS A 423 -12.76 -17.84 10.75
CA HIS A 423 -12.06 -18.40 9.60
C HIS A 423 -11.51 -19.80 9.89
N ASN A 424 -11.35 -20.58 8.80
CA ASN A 424 -10.85 -21.94 8.85
C ASN A 424 -9.35 -22.08 8.47
N GLY A 425 -8.55 -21.03 8.61
CA GLY A 425 -7.13 -21.05 8.26
C GLY A 425 -6.30 -22.08 9.01
N TYR A 426 -6.70 -22.44 10.22
CA TYR A 426 -6.05 -23.48 11.03
C TYR A 426 -6.73 -24.85 10.97
N GLN A 427 -7.86 -24.98 10.25
CA GLN A 427 -8.64 -26.23 10.21
C GLN A 427 -7.85 -27.36 9.53
N GLY A 428 -7.22 -27.08 8.38
CA GLY A 428 -6.44 -28.08 7.64
C GLY A 428 -5.20 -28.56 8.38
N SER A 429 -4.52 -27.67 9.10
CA SER A 429 -3.30 -27.97 9.83
C SER A 429 -3.55 -28.51 11.24
N HIS A 430 -4.39 -27.85 12.03
CA HIS A 430 -4.58 -28.13 13.45
C HIS A 430 -6.00 -28.61 13.81
N GLY A 431 -6.91 -28.71 12.85
CA GLY A 431 -8.30 -29.08 13.11
C GLY A 431 -9.10 -27.97 13.83
N LEU A 432 -8.66 -26.72 13.80
CA LEU A 432 -9.22 -25.63 14.59
C LEU A 432 -9.80 -24.52 13.73
N MET A 433 -10.98 -24.04 14.12
CA MET A 433 -11.54 -22.76 13.67
C MET A 433 -11.10 -21.67 14.62
N HIS A 434 -10.78 -20.49 14.08
CA HIS A 434 -10.58 -19.28 14.87
C HIS A 434 -11.77 -18.36 14.71
N VAL A 435 -12.28 -17.88 15.84
CA VAL A 435 -13.35 -16.87 15.92
C VAL A 435 -12.84 -15.69 16.71
N ARG A 436 -13.01 -14.51 16.19
CA ARG A 436 -12.77 -13.23 16.89
C ARG A 436 -14.05 -12.44 17.01
N THR A 437 -14.39 -12.04 18.22
CA THR A 437 -15.47 -11.09 18.52
C THR A 437 -14.86 -9.79 18.99
N LEU A 438 -15.32 -8.66 18.44
CA LEU A 438 -14.89 -7.32 18.81
C LEU A 438 -16.13 -6.47 19.11
N ASP A 439 -16.20 -5.90 20.30
CA ASP A 439 -17.28 -5.01 20.74
C ASP A 439 -16.72 -3.60 20.94
N LEU A 440 -17.23 -2.64 20.20
CA LEU A 440 -16.91 -1.22 20.33
C LEU A 440 -18.09 -0.49 20.97
N PRO A 441 -17.98 -0.03 22.23
CA PRO A 441 -19.02 0.75 22.92
C PRO A 441 -19.39 2.03 22.17
N VAL A 442 -20.62 2.51 22.36
CA VAL A 442 -21.17 3.68 21.66
C VAL A 442 -20.39 4.97 21.94
N ASP A 443 -19.76 5.08 23.09
CA ASP A 443 -18.93 6.23 23.48
C ASP A 443 -17.49 6.15 22.92
N GLY A 444 -17.09 4.99 22.36
CA GLY A 444 -15.74 4.77 21.87
C GLY A 444 -14.66 4.74 22.96
N SER A 445 -15.05 4.48 24.21
CA SER A 445 -14.17 4.46 25.38
C SER A 445 -13.22 3.27 25.41
N GLY A 446 -13.42 2.26 24.56
CA GLY A 446 -12.59 1.08 24.52
C GLY A 446 -12.95 0.10 23.41
N LEU A 447 -12.25 -1.03 23.38
CA LEU A 447 -12.55 -2.18 22.55
C LEU A 447 -12.50 -3.43 23.42
N ILE A 448 -13.58 -4.22 23.42
CA ILE A 448 -13.64 -5.51 24.10
C ILE A 448 -13.46 -6.59 23.04
N GLY A 449 -12.56 -7.52 23.29
CA GLY A 449 -12.25 -8.60 22.35
C GLY A 449 -12.34 -9.97 23.00
N GLU A 450 -12.73 -10.95 22.22
CA GLU A 450 -12.67 -12.38 22.57
C GLU A 450 -12.15 -13.15 21.36
N ASP A 451 -11.14 -13.99 21.59
CA ASP A 451 -10.64 -14.94 20.62
C ASP A 451 -11.02 -16.36 21.07
N GLU A 452 -11.58 -17.14 20.16
CA GLU A 452 -12.04 -18.51 20.41
C GLU A 452 -11.41 -19.48 19.41
N LEU A 453 -10.90 -20.60 19.89
CA LEU A 453 -10.44 -21.75 19.08
C LEU A 453 -11.29 -22.97 19.43
N TYR A 454 -11.80 -23.64 18.40
CA TYR A 454 -12.56 -24.89 18.59
C TYR A 454 -12.50 -25.80 17.36
N PRO A 455 -12.59 -27.13 17.51
CA PRO A 455 -12.75 -28.06 16.41
C PRO A 455 -14.23 -28.13 16.00
N PRO A 456 -14.60 -27.80 14.75
CA PRO A 456 -16.01 -27.67 14.36
C PRO A 456 -16.75 -29.00 14.17
N ASN A 457 -16.04 -30.12 14.03
CA ASN A 457 -16.64 -31.43 13.81
C ASN A 457 -15.72 -32.58 14.29
N LYS A 458 -16.22 -33.82 14.29
CA LYS A 458 -15.49 -35.02 14.77
C LYS A 458 -14.20 -35.32 13.99
N LYS A 459 -14.12 -34.98 12.69
CA LYS A 459 -12.90 -35.14 11.89
C LYS A 459 -11.83 -34.16 12.38
N ASP A 460 -12.22 -32.95 12.67
CA ASP A 460 -11.33 -31.90 13.12
C ASP A 460 -10.85 -32.16 14.56
N VAL A 461 -11.66 -32.74 15.42
CA VAL A 461 -11.23 -33.25 16.75
C VAL A 461 -10.09 -34.25 16.58
N LYS A 462 -10.22 -35.24 15.68
CA LYS A 462 -9.14 -36.21 15.44
C LYS A 462 -7.87 -35.56 14.90
N GLN A 463 -8.01 -34.55 14.04
CA GLN A 463 -6.85 -33.78 13.54
C GLN A 463 -6.19 -32.98 14.66
N PHE A 464 -6.97 -32.36 15.51
CA PHE A 464 -6.48 -31.63 16.69
C PHE A 464 -5.72 -32.55 17.66
N ASP A 465 -6.30 -33.72 17.98
CA ASP A 465 -5.65 -34.70 18.86
C ASP A 465 -4.31 -35.20 18.30
N LYS A 466 -4.29 -35.49 16.99
CA LYS A 466 -3.06 -35.88 16.28
C LYS A 466 -1.99 -34.78 16.37
N MET A 467 -2.36 -33.53 16.18
CA MET A 467 -1.42 -32.40 16.27
C MET A 467 -0.94 -32.24 17.71
N ARG A 468 -1.84 -32.33 18.69
CA ARG A 468 -1.46 -32.28 20.12
C ARG A 468 -0.42 -33.33 20.50
N GLU A 469 -0.58 -34.57 20.02
CA GLU A 469 0.41 -35.64 20.23
C GLU A 469 1.78 -35.28 19.62
N GLN A 470 1.83 -34.66 18.44
CA GLN A 470 3.08 -34.21 17.82
C GLN A 470 3.81 -33.14 18.63
N TYR A 471 3.08 -32.34 19.39
CA TYR A 471 3.61 -31.28 20.26
C TYR A 471 3.65 -31.69 21.74
N SER A 472 3.96 -32.96 22.00
CA SER A 472 4.12 -33.51 23.36
C SER A 472 2.90 -33.31 24.27
N GLY A 473 1.71 -33.37 23.71
CA GLY A 473 0.44 -33.26 24.41
C GLY A 473 -0.11 -31.84 24.59
N GLU A 474 0.62 -30.80 24.18
CA GLU A 474 0.23 -29.42 24.39
C GLU A 474 0.39 -28.59 23.08
N LEU A 475 -0.64 -27.88 22.70
CA LEU A 475 -0.56 -26.87 21.66
C LEU A 475 -0.67 -25.47 22.27
N LYS A 476 0.08 -24.51 21.75
CA LYS A 476 0.13 -23.14 22.25
C LYS A 476 -0.49 -22.17 21.27
N TYR A 477 -1.15 -21.15 21.79
CA TYR A 477 -1.57 -19.98 21.03
C TYR A 477 -0.82 -18.74 21.49
N ALA A 478 -0.76 -17.74 20.61
CA ALA A 478 -0.34 -16.38 20.94
C ALA A 478 -1.23 -15.38 20.20
N ILE A 479 -1.76 -14.40 20.92
CA ILE A 479 -2.50 -13.26 20.36
C ILE A 479 -1.56 -12.07 20.43
N GLN A 480 -1.19 -11.53 19.27
CA GLN A 480 -0.32 -10.36 19.15
C GLN A 480 -1.14 -9.08 19.05
N PHE A 481 -0.62 -8.01 19.67
CA PHE A 481 -1.09 -6.63 19.52
C PHE A 481 0.12 -5.75 19.25
N HIS A 482 0.37 -5.42 17.99
CA HIS A 482 1.50 -4.57 17.61
C HIS A 482 1.18 -3.12 17.92
N ILE A 483 2.07 -2.45 18.65
CA ILE A 483 1.87 -1.10 19.15
C ILE A 483 2.56 -0.09 18.22
N HIS A 484 1.89 1.04 17.96
CA HIS A 484 2.51 2.11 17.19
C HIS A 484 3.76 2.64 17.90
N PRO A 485 4.88 2.93 17.18
CA PRO A 485 6.15 3.34 17.81
C PRO A 485 6.10 4.62 18.63
N ASP A 486 5.07 5.44 18.48
CA ASP A 486 4.89 6.67 19.26
C ASP A 486 4.06 6.45 20.53
N VAL A 487 3.74 5.21 20.86
CA VAL A 487 3.02 4.82 22.07
C VAL A 487 3.98 4.04 22.98
N HIS A 488 4.16 4.51 24.20
CA HIS A 488 4.98 3.84 25.20
C HIS A 488 4.18 2.73 25.91
N THR A 489 4.81 1.56 26.10
CA THR A 489 4.21 0.42 26.79
C THR A 489 4.89 0.18 28.12
N SER A 490 4.12 -0.03 29.18
CA SER A 490 4.65 -0.45 30.48
C SER A 490 3.72 -1.48 31.16
N LEU A 491 4.33 -2.46 31.82
CA LEU A 491 3.58 -3.46 32.57
C LEU A 491 3.09 -2.85 33.89
N ALA A 492 1.82 -2.99 34.20
CA ALA A 492 1.27 -2.52 35.47
C ALA A 492 1.78 -3.38 36.65
N THR A 493 1.80 -2.79 37.84
CA THR A 493 2.18 -3.49 39.08
C THR A 493 1.31 -4.74 39.25
N GLY A 494 1.94 -5.90 39.42
CA GLY A 494 1.23 -7.20 39.48
C GLY A 494 1.10 -7.93 38.15
N GLY A 495 1.54 -7.35 37.01
CA GLY A 495 1.67 -8.06 35.72
C GLY A 495 0.35 -8.41 35.01
N SER A 496 -0.81 -7.89 35.46
CA SER A 496 -2.14 -8.26 34.94
C SER A 496 -2.65 -7.31 33.85
N ALA A 497 -1.94 -6.21 33.56
CA ALA A 497 -2.34 -5.21 32.59
C ALA A 497 -1.12 -4.52 31.96
N VAL A 498 -1.31 -3.96 30.77
CA VAL A 498 -0.32 -3.10 30.10
C VAL A 498 -0.91 -1.70 29.95
N LEU A 499 -0.13 -0.72 30.39
CA LEU A 499 -0.40 0.68 30.18
C LEU A 499 0.21 1.15 28.84
N LEU A 500 -0.57 1.83 28.04
CA LEU A 500 -0.25 2.36 26.71
C LEU A 500 -0.36 3.88 26.78
N THR A 501 0.78 4.56 26.89
CA THR A 501 0.84 6.02 27.10
C THR A 501 1.18 6.73 25.80
N PHE A 502 0.39 7.71 25.41
CA PHE A 502 0.62 8.59 24.27
C PHE A 502 1.51 9.78 24.63
N ARG A 503 2.10 10.41 23.63
CA ARG A 503 2.94 11.62 23.82
C ARG A 503 2.21 12.81 24.46
N ASN A 504 0.88 12.90 24.28
CA ASN A 504 0.04 13.95 24.88
C ASN A 504 -0.37 13.66 26.32
N GLY A 505 0.07 12.55 26.92
CA GLY A 505 -0.28 12.14 28.26
C GLY A 505 -1.54 11.28 28.38
N ASP A 506 -2.36 11.19 27.35
CA ASP A 506 -3.48 10.26 27.32
C ASP A 506 -2.95 8.81 27.44
N PHE A 507 -3.74 7.92 28.02
CA PHE A 507 -3.36 6.52 28.09
C PHE A 507 -4.52 5.55 27.96
N TRP A 508 -4.19 4.36 27.48
CA TRP A 508 -5.08 3.21 27.36
C TRP A 508 -4.53 2.06 28.18
N VAL A 509 -5.40 1.17 28.60
CA VAL A 509 -5.02 0.00 29.40
C VAL A 509 -5.54 -1.25 28.70
N LEU A 510 -4.62 -2.18 28.42
CA LEU A 510 -4.96 -3.54 27.98
C LEU A 510 -5.00 -4.46 29.19
N ARG A 511 -6.10 -5.20 29.36
CA ARG A 511 -6.29 -6.26 30.37
C ARG A 511 -6.76 -7.53 29.69
N HIS A 512 -6.58 -8.66 30.35
CA HIS A 512 -7.09 -9.96 29.92
C HIS A 512 -7.89 -10.63 31.05
N ASP A 513 -8.60 -11.70 30.74
CA ASP A 513 -9.46 -12.46 31.67
C ASP A 513 -8.71 -13.39 32.64
N GLY A 514 -7.39 -13.38 32.63
CA GLY A 514 -6.54 -14.24 33.44
C GLY A 514 -6.28 -15.63 32.85
N SER A 515 -6.84 -15.95 31.68
CA SER A 515 -6.65 -17.25 31.01
C SER A 515 -5.30 -17.39 30.30
N SER A 516 -4.59 -16.27 30.11
CA SER A 516 -3.34 -16.17 29.35
C SER A 516 -2.19 -15.64 30.19
N ILE A 517 -0.98 -15.84 29.70
CA ILE A 517 0.23 -15.15 30.18
C ILE A 517 0.37 -13.88 29.34
N LEU A 518 0.50 -12.75 30.02
CA LEU A 518 0.70 -11.42 29.41
C LEU A 518 2.19 -11.09 29.38
N SER A 519 2.70 -10.73 28.21
CA SER A 519 4.08 -10.24 28.03
C SER A 519 4.14 -9.01 27.13
N ILE A 520 5.20 -8.20 27.28
CA ILE A 520 5.60 -7.16 26.34
C ILE A 520 6.85 -7.66 25.65
N GLU A 521 6.82 -7.70 24.33
CA GLU A 521 7.92 -8.22 23.50
C GLU A 521 8.35 -7.16 22.48
N GLU A 522 9.57 -7.32 21.95
CA GLU A 522 10.04 -6.48 20.85
C GLU A 522 9.25 -6.73 19.57
N SER A 523 9.04 -5.66 18.81
CA SER A 523 8.40 -5.69 17.51
C SER A 523 9.05 -4.68 16.57
N VAL A 524 8.63 -4.71 15.30
CA VAL A 524 9.10 -3.80 14.26
C VAL A 524 7.94 -3.09 13.60
N TYR A 525 8.19 -1.86 13.17
CA TYR A 525 7.28 -1.06 12.38
C TYR A 525 7.98 -0.63 11.10
N PHE A 526 7.48 -1.11 9.95
CA PHE A 526 8.03 -0.79 8.66
C PHE A 526 7.44 0.53 8.15
N ASP A 527 8.27 1.57 8.13
CA ASP A 527 7.95 2.87 7.53
C ASP A 527 8.91 3.09 6.36
N ASP A 528 8.39 3.05 5.15
CA ASP A 528 9.15 3.19 3.91
C ASP A 528 9.71 4.61 3.65
N LYS A 529 9.38 5.56 4.52
CA LYS A 529 9.96 6.91 4.57
C LYS A 529 11.28 6.95 5.35
N LEU A 530 11.64 5.86 6.04
CA LEU A 530 12.84 5.77 6.88
C LEU A 530 13.87 4.82 6.29
N LEU A 531 15.14 4.99 6.71
CA LEU A 531 16.27 4.16 6.26
C LEU A 531 16.27 2.76 6.88
N ARG A 532 15.69 2.62 8.05
CA ARG A 532 15.65 1.37 8.83
C ARG A 532 14.25 1.19 9.42
N PRO A 533 13.82 -0.06 9.65
CA PRO A 533 12.64 -0.33 10.44
C PRO A 533 12.72 0.35 11.80
N ARG A 534 11.60 0.89 12.27
CA ARG A 534 11.51 1.40 13.65
C ARG A 534 11.30 0.24 14.61
N THR A 535 12.04 0.24 15.70
CA THR A 535 11.78 -0.64 16.83
C THR A 535 10.50 -0.18 17.55
N THR A 536 9.66 -1.12 17.92
CA THR A 536 8.46 -0.89 18.72
C THR A 536 8.21 -2.08 19.63
N SER A 537 7.09 -2.10 20.34
CA SER A 537 6.66 -3.19 21.19
C SER A 537 5.42 -3.88 20.62
N GLN A 538 5.24 -5.12 21.00
CA GLN A 538 3.97 -5.84 20.91
C GLN A 538 3.56 -6.35 22.28
N ILE A 539 2.26 -6.41 22.52
CA ILE A 539 1.69 -7.11 23.68
C ILE A 539 1.31 -8.50 23.18
N VAL A 540 1.66 -9.51 23.94
CA VAL A 540 1.36 -10.91 23.63
C VAL A 540 0.57 -11.55 24.76
N LEU A 541 -0.59 -12.11 24.43
CA LEU A 541 -1.35 -13.00 25.30
C LEU A 541 -1.11 -14.43 24.82
N SER A 542 -0.40 -15.23 25.60
CA SER A 542 -0.04 -16.61 25.26
C SER A 542 -0.60 -17.61 26.23
N GLY A 543 -0.86 -18.84 25.74
CA GLY A 543 -1.38 -19.90 26.58
C GLY A 543 -1.49 -21.25 25.87
N LYS A 544 -2.05 -22.22 26.56
CA LYS A 544 -2.28 -23.58 26.05
C LYS A 544 -3.68 -23.75 25.52
N ILE A 545 -3.83 -24.47 24.41
CA ILE A 545 -5.12 -24.76 23.79
C ILE A 545 -5.78 -25.92 24.55
N LYS A 546 -7.01 -25.70 25.02
CA LYS A 546 -7.83 -26.69 25.76
C LYS A 546 -8.52 -27.66 24.78
N GLU A 547 -8.94 -28.83 25.28
CA GLU A 547 -9.47 -29.94 24.45
C GLU A 547 -10.68 -29.61 23.59
N PHE A 548 -11.65 -28.85 24.11
CA PHE A 548 -12.91 -28.60 23.40
C PHE A 548 -12.99 -27.18 22.83
N THR A 549 -12.73 -26.20 23.68
CA THR A 549 -12.81 -24.80 23.31
C THR A 549 -11.84 -23.99 24.17
N THR A 550 -11.04 -23.17 23.50
CA THR A 550 -10.18 -22.20 24.15
C THR A 550 -10.75 -20.81 23.89
N ARG A 551 -11.05 -20.06 24.96
CA ARG A 551 -11.51 -18.67 24.89
C ARG A 551 -10.57 -17.78 25.66
N VAL A 552 -10.27 -16.64 25.09
CA VAL A 552 -9.39 -15.62 25.66
C VAL A 552 -10.07 -14.26 25.51
N GLY A 553 -10.53 -13.74 26.65
CA GLY A 553 -11.13 -12.41 26.72
C GLY A 553 -10.07 -11.34 27.01
N TRP A 554 -10.18 -10.19 26.34
CA TRP A 554 -9.33 -9.04 26.58
C TRP A 554 -10.08 -7.73 26.42
N THR A 555 -9.59 -6.69 27.05
CA THR A 555 -10.15 -5.35 26.95
C THR A 555 -9.04 -4.34 26.70
N LEU A 556 -9.30 -3.40 25.85
CA LEU A 556 -8.45 -2.24 25.57
C LEU A 556 -9.28 -1.00 25.83
N ALA A 557 -9.06 -0.28 26.92
CA ALA A 557 -9.92 0.81 27.37
C ALA A 557 -9.13 2.09 27.59
N LYS A 558 -9.73 3.22 27.18
CA LYS A 558 -9.23 4.56 27.49
C LYS A 558 -9.40 4.83 28.98
N SER A 559 -8.36 5.26 29.65
CA SER A 559 -8.46 5.70 31.04
C SER A 559 -8.57 7.21 31.11
N VAL A 560 -9.45 7.71 31.97
CA VAL A 560 -9.58 9.13 32.28
C VAL A 560 -8.77 9.39 33.54
N GLU A 561 -8.03 10.47 33.61
CA GLU A 561 -7.05 10.91 34.61
C GLU A 561 -7.50 10.93 36.10
N LYS A 562 -8.30 10.02 36.58
CA LYS A 562 -8.71 9.98 37.99
C LYS A 562 -8.00 8.92 38.86
N THR A 563 -6.90 8.31 38.39
CA THR A 563 -6.32 7.14 39.06
C THR A 563 -4.85 7.29 39.43
N GLN A 564 -4.36 8.51 39.74
CA GLN A 564 -3.05 8.62 40.40
C GLN A 564 -3.12 8.28 41.93
N GLU A 565 -4.31 8.20 42.53
CA GLU A 565 -4.47 7.88 43.95
C GLU A 565 -4.70 6.38 44.27
N ALA A 566 -4.78 5.50 43.28
CA ALA A 566 -5.04 4.06 43.50
C ALA A 566 -3.82 3.16 43.24
N ILE A 567 -2.61 3.73 43.10
CA ILE A 567 -1.36 2.99 42.85
C ILE A 567 -0.32 3.25 43.99
N GLN A 568 -0.76 3.72 45.15
CA GLN A 568 0.08 3.71 46.39
C GLN A 568 -0.24 2.50 47.25
#